data_4b9f88611980cc5e17c0274c87013238
#
_entry.id   4b9f88611980cc5e17c0274c87013238
#
_cell.length_a   1.000
_cell.length_b   1.000
_cell.length_c   1.000
_cell.angle_alpha   90.00
_cell.angle_beta   90.00
_cell.angle_gamma   90.00
#
_symmetry.space_group_name_H-M   'P 1'
#
loop_
_entity.id
_entity.type
_entity.pdbx_description
1 polymer ?
#
loop_
_entity_poly.entity_id
_entity_poly.type
_entity_poly.pdbx_seq_one_letter_code
_entity_poly.pdbx_strand_id
1 'polypeptide(L)'
;QAEDGIRDRSPSRGLGDVYKRQLLQQFEKNWKGILIHYWLSPLVIFITYWHGQVDIIPLALLIYSASLLKRNSFKSGGIFLGLAVAAKHSMLLGLPFILIYLWFKRGPSNGVFNFLVYFLLCLFVLEGFFFLSQGFQQMVLDSKEIDKIYWLTISMGDNLKIYLIPLIYLLLMYFTWQLQKLNFDLLFATLGVAFGVVILLTPSSVGWFLWLTPMLALHLSRSSFGSQLIGFAFSLSFITYHFFFSSGSQIVFLEDFFINQNAFEVFTNSLQIKNLLNTFVIGLVALITLQMFSRGIRGSDYYHLGKKPIVLGIAGDSGTGKTTFSEALVKLFGENQAVELVGDDYHNWDRSSPMWKTLTHLNPRANNLFKMVSDLDKMLDGEFVKVRSYNHITGRFMSEIRQKGNQVILVSGLHALYPKQLVDIQDVSFFMEIEEDLRARLKINRDTKKRHKDKEQTLLMIRVNEKPFTRFTYNSGKMVILSEEILSEIFTN
;
A
#
# COMPACT_ATOMS: atom_id res chain seq x y z
N GLN A 1 47.05 21.77 -18.93
CA GLN A 1 46.35 20.66 -19.58
C GLN A 1 45.54 19.91 -18.50
N ALA A 2 44.32 20.21 -18.42
CA ALA A 2 43.07 19.48 -18.34
C ALA A 2 42.04 20.38 -17.66
N GLU A 3 41.49 21.30 -18.44
CA GLU A 3 40.16 21.86 -18.21
C GLU A 3 39.18 20.80 -18.67
N ASP A 4 38.37 20.29 -17.74
CA ASP A 4 37.12 19.66 -18.11
C ASP A 4 36.00 20.13 -17.19
N GLY A 5 35.06 20.77 -17.83
CA GLY A 5 33.98 21.58 -17.34
C GLY A 5 33.07 20.91 -16.33
N ILE A 6 32.93 21.55 -15.22
CA ILE A 6 31.79 21.43 -14.32
C ILE A 6 30.56 22.00 -15.03
N ARG A 7 29.83 21.14 -15.73
CA ARG A 7 28.51 21.48 -16.27
C ARG A 7 27.52 21.58 -15.11
N ASP A 8 27.09 22.79 -14.93
CA ASP A 8 25.98 23.23 -14.11
C ASP A 8 24.78 22.26 -14.22
N ARG A 9 24.61 21.38 -13.23
CA ARG A 9 23.44 20.51 -13.12
C ARG A 9 22.44 21.20 -12.22
N SER A 10 21.44 21.84 -12.83
CA SER A 10 20.34 22.41 -12.07
C SER A 10 19.66 21.36 -11.17
N PRO A 11 19.36 21.66 -9.91
CA PRO A 11 18.78 20.71 -8.93
C PRO A 11 17.49 20.05 -9.42
N SER A 12 16.70 20.72 -10.25
CA SER A 12 15.45 20.22 -10.84
C SER A 12 15.63 19.06 -11.82
N ARG A 13 16.80 18.93 -12.48
CA ARG A 13 17.11 17.78 -13.35
C ARG A 13 17.52 16.54 -12.54
N GLY A 14 18.20 16.72 -11.42
CA GLY A 14 18.60 15.63 -10.54
C GLY A 14 17.42 14.91 -9.89
N LEU A 15 16.40 15.64 -9.41
CA LEU A 15 15.18 15.06 -8.87
C LEU A 15 14.39 14.27 -9.93
N GLY A 16 14.24 14.81 -11.14
CA GLY A 16 13.57 14.12 -12.25
C GLY A 16 14.23 12.80 -12.62
N ASP A 17 15.56 12.72 -12.58
CA ASP A 17 16.32 11.49 -12.89
C ASP A 17 16.28 10.48 -11.74
N VAL A 18 16.24 10.92 -10.48
CA VAL A 18 16.05 10.04 -9.32
C VAL A 18 14.64 9.44 -9.33
N TYR A 19 13.61 10.22 -9.63
CA TYR A 19 12.25 9.72 -9.77
C TYR A 19 12.09 8.78 -10.99
N LYS A 20 12.71 9.08 -12.11
CA LYS A 20 12.74 8.17 -13.28
C LYS A 20 13.47 6.87 -12.95
N ARG A 21 14.60 6.92 -12.27
CA ARG A 21 15.33 5.72 -11.86
C ARG A 21 14.56 4.89 -10.83
N GLN A 22 13.92 5.52 -9.85
CA GLN A 22 13.09 4.79 -8.87
C GLN A 22 11.85 4.15 -9.51
N LEU A 23 11.19 4.84 -10.45
CA LEU A 23 10.09 4.26 -11.22
C LEU A 23 10.55 3.15 -12.16
N LEU A 24 11.66 3.34 -12.87
CA LEU A 24 12.26 2.32 -13.74
C LEU A 24 12.81 1.14 -12.93
N GLN A 25 13.39 1.36 -11.74
CA GLN A 25 13.83 0.27 -10.87
C GLN A 25 12.68 -0.55 -10.29
N GLN A 26 11.51 0.05 -9.99
CA GLN A 26 10.31 -0.72 -9.65
C GLN A 26 9.74 -1.46 -10.88
N PHE A 27 9.83 -0.89 -12.08
CA PHE A 27 9.48 -1.57 -13.32
C PHE A 27 10.55 -2.58 -13.73
N GLU A 28 11.84 -2.26 -13.61
CA GLU A 28 12.93 -3.18 -13.94
C GLU A 28 12.95 -4.42 -13.05
N LYS A 29 12.67 -4.31 -11.75
CA LYS A 29 12.56 -5.49 -10.87
C LYS A 29 11.39 -6.41 -11.23
N ASN A 30 10.31 -5.88 -11.78
CA ASN A 30 9.06 -6.62 -12.04
C ASN A 30 8.73 -6.77 -13.53
N TRP A 31 9.50 -6.18 -14.47
CA TRP A 31 9.18 -6.25 -15.89
C TRP A 31 9.17 -7.69 -16.42
N LYS A 32 10.10 -8.55 -15.97
CA LYS A 32 10.13 -9.96 -16.33
C LYS A 32 8.88 -10.70 -15.84
N GLY A 33 8.42 -10.38 -14.62
CA GLY A 33 7.16 -10.91 -14.09
C GLY A 33 5.96 -10.48 -14.92
N ILE A 34 5.88 -9.21 -15.30
CA ILE A 34 4.80 -8.71 -16.17
C ILE A 34 4.89 -9.33 -17.57
N LEU A 35 6.08 -9.47 -18.13
CA LEU A 35 6.27 -10.14 -19.42
C LEU A 35 5.74 -11.57 -19.39
N ILE A 36 6.07 -12.35 -18.34
CA ILE A 36 5.66 -13.72 -18.20
C ILE A 36 4.15 -13.83 -17.92
N HIS A 37 3.63 -13.06 -16.95
CA HIS A 37 2.26 -13.21 -16.48
C HIS A 37 1.20 -12.45 -17.29
N TYR A 38 1.61 -11.55 -18.18
CA TYR A 38 0.71 -10.83 -19.08
C TYR A 38 0.97 -11.15 -20.55
N TRP A 39 2.14 -10.77 -21.09
CA TRP A 39 2.43 -10.92 -22.53
C TRP A 39 2.60 -12.36 -22.97
N LEU A 40 3.23 -13.21 -22.14
CA LEU A 40 3.41 -14.64 -22.40
C LEU A 40 2.35 -15.48 -21.68
N SER A 41 1.33 -14.84 -21.10
CA SER A 41 0.23 -15.56 -20.45
C SER A 41 -0.52 -16.42 -21.46
N PRO A 42 -0.61 -17.75 -21.25
CA PRO A 42 -1.39 -18.61 -22.11
C PRO A 42 -2.85 -18.17 -22.22
N LEU A 43 -3.40 -17.63 -21.12
CA LEU A 43 -4.76 -17.11 -21.06
C LEU A 43 -4.95 -15.92 -22.02
N VAL A 44 -4.05 -14.91 -21.97
CA VAL A 44 -4.12 -13.74 -22.84
C VAL A 44 -3.96 -14.14 -24.30
N ILE A 45 -2.98 -15.01 -24.60
CA ILE A 45 -2.73 -15.49 -25.95
C ILE A 45 -3.95 -16.24 -26.48
N PHE A 46 -4.54 -17.14 -25.70
CA PHE A 46 -5.72 -17.91 -26.10
C PHE A 46 -6.91 -16.99 -26.39
N ILE A 47 -7.24 -16.06 -25.49
CA ILE A 47 -8.43 -15.21 -25.67
C ILE A 47 -8.23 -14.21 -26.80
N THR A 48 -7.03 -13.61 -26.93
CA THR A 48 -6.79 -12.55 -27.92
C THR A 48 -6.56 -13.11 -29.31
N TYR A 49 -5.70 -14.11 -29.44
CA TYR A 49 -5.27 -14.58 -30.77
C TYR A 49 -6.05 -15.80 -31.24
N TRP A 50 -6.41 -16.73 -30.35
CA TRP A 50 -7.17 -17.91 -30.72
C TRP A 50 -8.67 -17.62 -30.81
N HIS A 51 -9.22 -16.98 -29.78
CA HIS A 51 -10.65 -16.63 -29.75
C HIS A 51 -10.98 -15.32 -30.47
N GLY A 52 -9.98 -14.49 -30.81
CA GLY A 52 -10.13 -13.26 -31.58
C GLY A 52 -10.81 -12.11 -30.84
N GLN A 53 -10.73 -12.05 -29.50
CA GLN A 53 -11.36 -11.00 -28.71
C GLN A 53 -10.54 -9.72 -28.68
N VAL A 54 -11.18 -8.59 -28.99
CA VAL A 54 -10.55 -7.24 -29.02
C VAL A 54 -10.65 -6.49 -27.70
N ASP A 55 -11.14 -7.11 -26.65
CA ASP A 55 -11.33 -6.49 -25.31
C ASP A 55 -10.03 -6.01 -24.68
N ILE A 56 -8.89 -6.42 -25.23
CA ILE A 56 -7.57 -5.95 -24.81
C ILE A 56 -7.39 -4.44 -25.05
N ILE A 57 -8.05 -3.86 -26.06
CA ILE A 57 -7.92 -2.44 -26.41
C ILE A 57 -8.59 -1.55 -25.37
N PRO A 58 -9.91 -1.69 -25.05
CA PRO A 58 -10.54 -0.88 -24.01
C PRO A 58 -9.89 -1.08 -22.63
N LEU A 59 -9.42 -2.29 -22.34
CA LEU A 59 -8.70 -2.57 -21.11
C LEU A 59 -7.36 -1.84 -21.04
N ALA A 60 -6.58 -1.81 -22.11
CA ALA A 60 -5.34 -1.05 -22.17
C ALA A 60 -5.56 0.45 -21.97
N LEU A 61 -6.62 1.01 -22.54
CA LEU A 61 -7.02 2.40 -22.34
C LEU A 61 -7.41 2.69 -20.89
N LEU A 62 -8.14 1.78 -20.24
CA LEU A 62 -8.49 1.87 -18.81
C LEU A 62 -7.23 1.89 -17.93
N ILE A 63 -6.30 0.97 -18.16
CA ILE A 63 -5.03 0.88 -17.42
C ILE A 63 -4.17 2.12 -17.63
N TYR A 64 -4.13 2.62 -18.87
CA TYR A 64 -3.40 3.84 -19.20
C TYR A 64 -4.03 5.06 -18.52
N SER A 65 -5.37 5.19 -18.49
CA SER A 65 -6.09 6.19 -17.72
C SER A 65 -5.66 6.16 -16.24
N ALA A 66 -5.72 5.00 -15.59
CA ALA A 66 -5.30 4.85 -14.20
C ALA A 66 -3.82 5.25 -13.99
N SER A 67 -2.94 4.92 -14.93
CA SER A 67 -1.52 5.32 -14.90
C SER A 67 -1.34 6.84 -14.99
N LEU A 68 -2.12 7.52 -15.82
CA LEU A 68 -2.13 8.98 -15.93
C LEU A 68 -2.61 9.65 -14.64
N LEU A 69 -3.61 9.07 -13.98
CA LEU A 69 -4.10 9.54 -12.68
C LEU A 69 -3.06 9.38 -11.57
N LYS A 70 -2.24 8.33 -11.62
CA LYS A 70 -1.08 8.19 -10.72
C LYS A 70 -0.10 9.38 -10.87
N ARG A 71 0.06 9.88 -12.11
CA ARG A 71 0.92 11.03 -12.45
C ARG A 71 0.23 12.40 -12.30
N ASN A 72 -0.96 12.44 -11.67
CA ASN A 72 -1.80 13.64 -11.52
C ASN A 72 -2.24 14.30 -12.85
N SER A 73 -2.25 13.56 -13.95
CA SER A 73 -2.70 14.03 -15.27
C SER A 73 -4.21 13.78 -15.43
N PHE A 74 -5.04 14.58 -14.72
CA PHE A 74 -6.48 14.35 -14.59
C PHE A 74 -7.23 14.49 -15.91
N LYS A 75 -6.92 15.53 -16.72
CA LYS A 75 -7.56 15.77 -18.02
C LYS A 75 -7.35 14.58 -18.97
N SER A 76 -6.10 14.20 -19.18
CA SER A 76 -5.77 13.05 -20.01
C SER A 76 -6.34 11.75 -19.46
N GLY A 77 -6.31 11.55 -18.13
CA GLY A 77 -6.92 10.40 -17.48
C GLY A 77 -8.41 10.27 -17.80
N GLY A 78 -9.15 11.39 -17.75
CA GLY A 78 -10.56 11.43 -18.14
C GLY A 78 -10.79 11.07 -19.61
N ILE A 79 -10.01 11.65 -20.53
CA ILE A 79 -10.08 11.33 -21.97
C ILE A 79 -9.87 9.84 -22.22
N PHE A 80 -8.78 9.26 -21.67
CA PHE A 80 -8.49 7.85 -21.89
C PHE A 80 -9.50 6.89 -21.25
N LEU A 81 -10.13 7.27 -20.13
CA LEU A 81 -11.26 6.50 -19.61
C LEU A 81 -12.50 6.63 -20.52
N GLY A 82 -12.76 7.82 -21.06
CA GLY A 82 -13.84 8.03 -22.03
C GLY A 82 -13.63 7.16 -23.27
N LEU A 83 -12.44 7.13 -23.83
CA LEU A 83 -12.07 6.23 -24.94
C LEU A 83 -12.24 4.75 -24.59
N ALA A 84 -11.88 4.35 -23.36
CA ALA A 84 -12.05 2.97 -22.90
C ALA A 84 -13.51 2.57 -22.84
N VAL A 85 -14.38 3.45 -22.31
CA VAL A 85 -15.84 3.23 -22.19
C VAL A 85 -16.50 3.26 -23.55
N ALA A 86 -16.13 4.20 -24.43
CA ALA A 86 -16.66 4.25 -25.79
C ALA A 86 -16.27 3.01 -26.62
N ALA A 87 -15.07 2.47 -26.41
CA ALA A 87 -14.66 1.23 -27.04
C ALA A 87 -15.43 0.00 -26.48
N LYS A 88 -15.75 0.00 -25.18
CA LYS A 88 -16.55 -1.03 -24.52
C LYS A 88 -17.16 -0.53 -23.21
N HIS A 89 -18.49 -0.40 -23.18
CA HIS A 89 -19.23 0.16 -22.05
C HIS A 89 -18.99 -0.56 -20.70
N SER A 90 -18.63 -1.85 -20.72
CA SER A 90 -18.29 -2.58 -19.51
C SER A 90 -17.10 -1.99 -18.72
N MET A 91 -16.24 -1.17 -19.37
CA MET A 91 -15.18 -0.46 -18.67
C MET A 91 -15.71 0.59 -17.69
N LEU A 92 -16.98 0.98 -17.81
CA LEU A 92 -17.68 1.86 -16.86
C LEU A 92 -17.72 1.25 -15.44
N LEU A 93 -17.66 -0.08 -15.32
CA LEU A 93 -17.53 -0.76 -14.02
C LEU A 93 -16.30 -0.31 -13.22
N GLY A 94 -15.26 0.18 -13.87
CA GLY A 94 -14.08 0.72 -13.19
C GLY A 94 -14.25 2.15 -12.66
N LEU A 95 -15.17 2.94 -13.22
CA LEU A 95 -15.31 4.36 -12.91
C LEU A 95 -15.57 4.66 -11.42
N PRO A 96 -16.49 3.99 -10.71
CA PRO A 96 -16.76 4.31 -9.31
C PRO A 96 -15.52 4.16 -8.42
N PHE A 97 -14.71 3.13 -8.64
CA PHE A 97 -13.47 2.88 -7.88
C PHE A 97 -12.40 3.93 -8.17
N ILE A 98 -12.28 4.35 -9.42
CA ILE A 98 -11.42 5.46 -9.83
C ILE A 98 -11.86 6.76 -9.16
N LEU A 99 -13.17 7.05 -9.11
CA LEU A 99 -13.70 8.23 -8.43
C LEU A 99 -13.45 8.20 -6.92
N ILE A 100 -13.65 7.06 -6.28
CA ILE A 100 -13.32 6.85 -4.84
C ILE A 100 -11.83 7.10 -4.61
N TYR A 101 -10.96 6.55 -5.45
CA TYR A 101 -9.52 6.78 -5.36
C TYR A 101 -9.16 8.27 -5.47
N LEU A 102 -9.73 8.97 -6.45
CA LEU A 102 -9.48 10.40 -6.67
C LEU A 102 -9.99 11.25 -5.50
N TRP A 103 -11.18 10.92 -4.99
CA TRP A 103 -11.81 11.62 -3.86
C TRP A 103 -10.92 11.59 -2.60
N PHE A 104 -10.44 10.41 -2.22
CA PHE A 104 -9.61 10.28 -1.02
C PHE A 104 -8.17 10.76 -1.22
N LYS A 105 -7.66 10.77 -2.45
CA LYS A 105 -6.33 11.27 -2.75
C LYS A 105 -6.24 12.81 -2.76
N ARG A 106 -7.30 13.50 -3.18
CA ARG A 106 -7.27 14.94 -3.45
C ARG A 106 -8.44 15.72 -2.84
N GLY A 107 -9.45 15.04 -2.31
CA GLY A 107 -10.69 15.66 -1.92
C GLY A 107 -11.49 16.23 -3.12
N PRO A 108 -12.54 17.00 -2.88
CA PRO A 108 -13.30 17.72 -3.92
C PRO A 108 -12.43 18.84 -4.50
N SER A 109 -11.57 18.49 -5.45
CA SER A 109 -10.59 19.40 -6.06
C SER A 109 -10.89 19.62 -7.53
N ASN A 110 -10.33 20.70 -8.10
CA ASN A 110 -10.36 20.96 -9.54
C ASN A 110 -9.85 19.77 -10.37
N GLY A 111 -9.03 18.89 -9.78
CA GLY A 111 -8.53 17.69 -10.46
C GLY A 111 -9.63 16.66 -10.72
N VAL A 112 -10.47 16.36 -9.72
CA VAL A 112 -11.60 15.42 -9.87
C VAL A 112 -12.63 15.98 -10.84
N PHE A 113 -12.93 17.27 -10.72
CA PHE A 113 -13.85 17.96 -11.64
C PHE A 113 -13.32 17.92 -13.08
N ASN A 114 -12.05 18.27 -13.30
CA ASN A 114 -11.44 18.19 -14.63
C ASN A 114 -11.50 16.78 -15.21
N PHE A 115 -11.20 15.74 -14.40
CA PHE A 115 -11.31 14.36 -14.85
C PHE A 115 -12.71 14.03 -15.34
N LEU A 116 -13.75 14.35 -14.57
CA LEU A 116 -15.15 14.09 -14.95
C LEU A 116 -15.56 14.87 -16.19
N VAL A 117 -15.22 16.16 -16.28
CA VAL A 117 -15.54 16.99 -17.45
C VAL A 117 -14.93 16.42 -18.71
N TYR A 118 -13.64 16.07 -18.71
CA TYR A 118 -12.99 15.54 -19.90
C TYR A 118 -13.44 14.11 -20.23
N PHE A 119 -13.79 13.30 -19.23
CA PHE A 119 -14.42 12.00 -19.42
C PHE A 119 -15.78 12.14 -20.14
N LEU A 120 -16.66 12.97 -19.60
CA LEU A 120 -18.00 13.19 -20.19
C LEU A 120 -17.94 13.86 -21.56
N LEU A 121 -17.04 14.82 -21.74
CA LEU A 121 -16.81 15.46 -23.05
C LEU A 121 -16.36 14.45 -24.09
N CYS A 122 -15.42 13.55 -23.74
CA CYS A 122 -14.96 12.50 -24.62
C CYS A 122 -16.12 11.57 -25.06
N LEU A 123 -16.94 11.11 -24.11
CA LEU A 123 -18.11 10.29 -24.41
C LEU A 123 -19.13 11.04 -25.27
N PHE A 124 -19.38 12.30 -24.96
CA PHE A 124 -20.31 13.11 -25.73
C PHE A 124 -19.85 13.28 -27.18
N VAL A 125 -18.57 13.53 -27.41
CA VAL A 125 -18.01 13.67 -28.76
C VAL A 125 -18.09 12.35 -29.54
N LEU A 126 -17.85 11.20 -28.89
CA LEU A 126 -17.80 9.92 -29.57
C LEU A 126 -19.18 9.26 -29.74
N GLU A 127 -20.05 9.39 -28.76
CA GLU A 127 -21.31 8.66 -28.70
C GLU A 127 -22.57 9.58 -28.74
N GLY A 128 -22.40 10.86 -28.39
CA GLY A 128 -23.55 11.79 -28.24
C GLY A 128 -24.39 11.89 -29.47
N PHE A 129 -23.82 11.89 -30.66
CA PHE A 129 -24.53 11.93 -31.93
C PHE A 129 -25.34 10.65 -32.22
N PHE A 130 -24.91 9.53 -31.69
CA PHE A 130 -25.49 8.21 -31.92
C PHE A 130 -26.51 7.81 -30.85
N PHE A 131 -26.54 8.52 -29.71
CA PHE A 131 -27.33 8.16 -28.55
C PHE A 131 -28.84 8.01 -28.83
N LEU A 132 -29.36 8.83 -29.73
CA LEU A 132 -30.78 8.79 -30.14
C LEU A 132 -31.02 7.82 -31.32
N SER A 133 -29.99 7.19 -31.88
CA SER A 133 -30.16 6.24 -32.97
C SER A 133 -30.73 4.92 -32.48
N GLN A 134 -31.63 4.30 -33.25
CA GLN A 134 -32.18 2.99 -32.93
C GLN A 134 -31.09 1.92 -32.83
N GLY A 135 -30.06 2.02 -33.69
CA GLY A 135 -28.93 1.07 -33.65
C GLY A 135 -28.15 1.13 -32.33
N PHE A 136 -27.87 2.34 -31.80
CA PHE A 136 -27.23 2.50 -30.52
C PHE A 136 -28.08 1.95 -29.39
N GLN A 137 -29.36 2.26 -29.38
CA GLN A 137 -30.29 1.78 -28.35
C GLN A 137 -30.35 0.25 -28.32
N GLN A 138 -30.50 -0.40 -29.47
CA GLN A 138 -30.63 -1.85 -29.55
C GLN A 138 -29.31 -2.57 -29.30
N MET A 139 -28.17 -2.07 -29.79
CA MET A 139 -26.89 -2.76 -29.68
C MET A 139 -26.14 -2.46 -28.40
N VAL A 140 -26.36 -1.29 -27.82
CA VAL A 140 -25.63 -0.84 -26.62
C VAL A 140 -26.50 -0.92 -25.38
N LEU A 141 -27.68 -0.29 -25.37
CA LEU A 141 -28.55 -0.20 -24.19
C LEU A 141 -29.34 -1.50 -23.93
N ASP A 142 -29.91 -2.09 -25.01
CA ASP A 142 -30.68 -3.33 -24.92
C ASP A 142 -29.88 -4.58 -25.30
N SER A 143 -28.54 -4.54 -25.06
CA SER A 143 -27.72 -5.66 -25.42
C SER A 143 -27.93 -6.84 -24.46
N LYS A 144 -28.02 -8.07 -25.01
CA LYS A 144 -28.12 -9.32 -24.23
C LYS A 144 -26.99 -9.53 -23.24
N GLU A 145 -25.86 -8.86 -23.42
CA GLU A 145 -24.73 -8.92 -22.49
C GLU A 145 -25.03 -8.15 -21.20
N ILE A 146 -25.87 -7.08 -21.26
CA ILE A 146 -26.31 -6.34 -20.06
C ILE A 146 -27.29 -7.20 -19.25
N ASP A 147 -28.15 -7.98 -19.90
CA ASP A 147 -29.10 -8.84 -19.22
C ASP A 147 -28.43 -9.88 -18.32
N LYS A 148 -27.21 -10.27 -18.64
CA LYS A 148 -26.43 -11.20 -17.81
C LYS A 148 -26.15 -10.65 -16.41
N ILE A 149 -26.13 -9.35 -16.21
CA ILE A 149 -25.95 -8.72 -14.89
C ILE A 149 -27.18 -8.97 -14.00
N TYR A 150 -28.33 -9.16 -14.59
CA TYR A 150 -29.61 -9.42 -13.91
C TYR A 150 -29.95 -10.91 -13.79
N TRP A 151 -29.04 -11.79 -14.23
CA TRP A 151 -29.23 -13.23 -14.23
C TRP A 151 -29.48 -13.82 -12.84
N LEU A 152 -28.65 -13.44 -11.84
CA LEU A 152 -28.71 -14.02 -10.52
C LEU A 152 -29.68 -13.23 -9.64
N THR A 153 -30.83 -13.84 -9.32
CA THR A 153 -31.90 -13.18 -8.59
C THR A 153 -32.41 -14.01 -7.42
N ILE A 154 -32.88 -13.30 -6.38
CA ILE A 154 -33.67 -13.87 -5.26
C ILE A 154 -35.09 -13.30 -5.38
N SER A 155 -36.10 -14.20 -5.50
CA SER A 155 -37.51 -13.81 -5.48
C SER A 155 -37.98 -13.57 -4.05
N MET A 156 -38.62 -12.39 -3.82
CA MET A 156 -39.11 -11.97 -2.50
C MET A 156 -40.65 -12.03 -2.36
N GLY A 157 -41.35 -12.72 -3.27
CA GLY A 157 -42.80 -12.72 -3.35
C GLY A 157 -43.33 -11.57 -4.24
N ASP A 158 -44.62 -11.60 -4.59
CA ASP A 158 -45.32 -10.57 -5.36
C ASP A 158 -44.56 -9.99 -6.58
N ASN A 159 -43.84 -10.83 -7.31
CA ASN A 159 -43.02 -10.46 -8.46
C ASN A 159 -41.79 -9.57 -8.14
N LEU A 160 -41.49 -9.31 -6.87
CA LEU A 160 -40.31 -8.56 -6.47
C LEU A 160 -39.07 -9.46 -6.55
N LYS A 161 -37.97 -8.94 -7.12
CA LYS A 161 -36.69 -9.63 -7.28
C LYS A 161 -35.55 -8.77 -6.77
N ILE A 162 -34.62 -9.37 -6.04
CA ILE A 162 -33.34 -8.77 -5.71
C ILE A 162 -32.32 -9.27 -6.71
N TYR A 163 -31.65 -8.35 -7.41
CA TYR A 163 -30.54 -8.65 -8.31
C TYR A 163 -29.24 -8.70 -7.51
N LEU A 164 -28.66 -9.90 -7.36
CA LEU A 164 -27.51 -10.11 -6.48
C LEU A 164 -26.23 -9.45 -6.98
N ILE A 165 -26.02 -9.40 -8.31
CA ILE A 165 -24.81 -8.83 -8.87
C ILE A 165 -24.73 -7.31 -8.62
N PRO A 166 -25.77 -6.50 -8.95
CA PRO A 166 -25.82 -5.10 -8.58
C PRO A 166 -25.70 -4.87 -7.06
N LEU A 167 -26.35 -5.72 -6.25
CA LEU A 167 -26.27 -5.62 -4.77
C LEU A 167 -24.81 -5.82 -4.28
N ILE A 168 -24.16 -6.90 -4.71
CA ILE A 168 -22.78 -7.21 -4.33
C ILE A 168 -21.83 -6.11 -4.84
N TYR A 169 -22.07 -5.58 -6.04
CA TYR A 169 -21.28 -4.50 -6.58
C TYR A 169 -21.42 -3.19 -5.76
N LEU A 170 -22.63 -2.85 -5.33
CA LEU A 170 -22.88 -1.71 -4.42
C LEU A 170 -22.20 -1.91 -3.06
N LEU A 171 -22.26 -3.12 -2.51
CA LEU A 171 -21.55 -3.45 -1.26
C LEU A 171 -20.03 -3.32 -1.44
N LEU A 172 -19.49 -3.77 -2.58
CA LEU A 172 -18.07 -3.62 -2.88
C LEU A 172 -17.68 -2.14 -2.98
N MET A 173 -18.48 -1.31 -3.62
CA MET A 173 -18.29 0.16 -3.66
C MET A 173 -18.30 0.75 -2.25
N TYR A 174 -19.26 0.36 -1.40
CA TYR A 174 -19.34 0.80 -0.01
C TYR A 174 -18.10 0.38 0.79
N PHE A 175 -17.68 -0.88 0.71
CA PHE A 175 -16.46 -1.35 1.36
C PHE A 175 -15.23 -0.60 0.88
N THR A 176 -15.12 -0.35 -0.42
CA THR A 176 -14.02 0.43 -0.99
C THR A 176 -14.02 1.87 -0.46
N TRP A 177 -15.22 2.48 -0.31
CA TRP A 177 -15.37 3.79 0.32
C TRP A 177 -14.93 3.79 1.79
N GLN A 178 -15.28 2.76 2.56
CA GLN A 178 -14.86 2.60 3.96
C GLN A 178 -13.34 2.48 4.13
N LEU A 179 -12.62 2.04 3.10
CA LEU A 179 -11.17 1.97 3.13
C LEU A 179 -10.49 3.35 3.20
N GLN A 180 -11.18 4.46 2.92
CA GLN A 180 -10.79 5.87 3.00
C GLN A 180 -9.46 6.26 2.34
N LYS A 181 -8.41 5.44 2.42
CA LYS A 181 -7.08 5.71 1.83
C LYS A 181 -6.70 4.60 0.86
N LEU A 182 -7.04 4.82 -0.41
CA LEU A 182 -6.63 3.94 -1.49
C LEU A 182 -5.27 4.39 -2.05
N ASN A 183 -4.26 3.54 -1.92
CA ASN A 183 -3.06 3.67 -2.74
C ASN A 183 -3.31 3.08 -4.14
N PHE A 184 -2.35 3.28 -5.06
CA PHE A 184 -2.52 2.84 -6.43
C PHE A 184 -2.61 1.30 -6.57
N ASP A 185 -1.88 0.56 -5.74
CA ASP A 185 -1.91 -0.92 -5.74
C ASP A 185 -3.26 -1.45 -5.24
N LEU A 186 -3.85 -0.78 -4.23
CA LEU A 186 -5.18 -1.12 -3.73
C LEU A 186 -6.29 -0.76 -4.73
N LEU A 187 -6.13 0.35 -5.50
CA LEU A 187 -7.03 0.66 -6.61
C LEU A 187 -7.03 -0.47 -7.64
N PHE A 188 -5.85 -0.97 -8.05
CA PHE A 188 -5.77 -2.10 -8.98
C PHE A 188 -6.37 -3.37 -8.42
N ALA A 189 -6.15 -3.64 -7.13
CA ALA A 189 -6.77 -4.78 -6.45
C ALA A 189 -8.30 -4.66 -6.44
N THR A 190 -8.84 -3.48 -6.13
CA THR A 190 -10.31 -3.26 -6.12
C THR A 190 -10.92 -3.32 -7.51
N LEU A 191 -10.25 -2.82 -8.55
CA LEU A 191 -10.67 -3.00 -9.94
C LEU A 191 -10.70 -4.49 -10.31
N GLY A 192 -9.65 -5.24 -9.94
CA GLY A 192 -9.61 -6.69 -10.17
C GLY A 192 -10.73 -7.44 -9.45
N VAL A 193 -11.07 -7.03 -8.22
CA VAL A 193 -12.21 -7.59 -7.48
C VAL A 193 -13.54 -7.24 -8.17
N ALA A 194 -13.69 -5.99 -8.62
CA ALA A 194 -14.92 -5.54 -9.28
C ALA A 194 -15.20 -6.33 -10.57
N PHE A 195 -14.20 -6.48 -11.43
CA PHE A 195 -14.32 -7.31 -12.62
C PHE A 195 -14.46 -8.81 -12.28
N GLY A 196 -13.70 -9.28 -11.28
CA GLY A 196 -13.75 -10.67 -10.81
C GLY A 196 -15.13 -11.06 -10.30
N VAL A 197 -15.80 -10.21 -9.51
CA VAL A 197 -17.16 -10.46 -9.01
C VAL A 197 -18.16 -10.58 -10.16
N VAL A 198 -18.06 -9.70 -11.16
CA VAL A 198 -18.95 -9.80 -12.34
C VAL A 198 -18.70 -11.12 -13.09
N ILE A 199 -17.45 -11.51 -13.34
CA ILE A 199 -17.09 -12.78 -14.00
C ILE A 199 -17.57 -13.98 -13.19
N LEU A 200 -17.45 -13.95 -11.87
CA LEU A 200 -17.86 -15.05 -10.97
C LEU A 200 -19.35 -15.30 -10.95
N LEU A 201 -20.13 -14.25 -11.01
CA LEU A 201 -21.58 -14.31 -10.75
C LEU A 201 -22.44 -14.26 -12.03
N THR A 202 -21.81 -14.08 -13.20
CA THR A 202 -22.51 -14.06 -14.49
C THR A 202 -22.11 -15.26 -15.35
N PRO A 203 -22.96 -15.72 -16.27
CA PRO A 203 -22.56 -16.59 -17.37
C PRO A 203 -21.68 -15.80 -18.34
N SER A 204 -20.43 -15.53 -17.91
CA SER A 204 -19.51 -14.64 -18.60
C SER A 204 -19.04 -15.22 -19.94
N SER A 205 -18.91 -14.36 -20.95
CA SER A 205 -18.28 -14.73 -22.22
C SER A 205 -16.77 -14.81 -22.07
N VAL A 206 -16.12 -15.56 -22.98
CA VAL A 206 -14.66 -15.81 -22.96
C VAL A 206 -13.86 -14.50 -22.87
N GLY A 207 -14.28 -13.46 -23.59
CA GLY A 207 -13.59 -12.16 -23.62
C GLY A 207 -13.57 -11.42 -22.28
N TRP A 208 -14.56 -11.67 -21.40
CA TRP A 208 -14.63 -10.97 -20.11
C TRP A 208 -13.47 -11.32 -19.18
N PHE A 209 -12.92 -12.50 -19.29
CA PHE A 209 -11.76 -12.91 -18.51
C PHE A 209 -10.50 -12.06 -18.78
N LEU A 210 -10.42 -11.39 -19.95
CA LEU A 210 -9.35 -10.42 -20.22
C LEU A 210 -9.38 -9.25 -19.24
N TRP A 211 -10.56 -8.84 -18.75
CA TRP A 211 -10.67 -7.69 -17.83
C TRP A 211 -9.90 -7.91 -16.53
N LEU A 212 -9.73 -9.15 -16.13
CA LEU A 212 -8.99 -9.51 -14.93
C LEU A 212 -7.47 -9.57 -15.17
N THR A 213 -7.01 -9.81 -16.40
CA THR A 213 -5.62 -10.19 -16.68
C THR A 213 -4.54 -9.19 -16.29
N PRO A 214 -4.67 -7.86 -16.44
CA PRO A 214 -3.63 -6.94 -15.99
C PRO A 214 -3.46 -6.91 -14.48
N MET A 215 -4.59 -6.94 -13.74
CA MET A 215 -4.58 -6.98 -12.28
C MET A 215 -4.02 -8.30 -11.79
N LEU A 216 -4.39 -9.40 -12.44
CA LEU A 216 -3.84 -10.73 -12.20
C LEU A 216 -2.33 -10.77 -12.45
N ALA A 217 -1.86 -10.25 -13.57
CA ALA A 217 -0.43 -10.22 -13.90
C ALA A 217 0.38 -9.42 -12.87
N LEU A 218 -0.13 -8.25 -12.45
CA LEU A 218 0.49 -7.45 -11.41
C LEU A 218 0.50 -8.19 -10.06
N HIS A 219 -0.59 -8.88 -9.72
CA HIS A 219 -0.67 -9.71 -8.52
C HIS A 219 0.35 -10.85 -8.57
N LEU A 220 0.38 -11.64 -9.64
CA LEU A 220 1.25 -12.81 -9.78
C LEU A 220 2.73 -12.43 -9.84
N SER A 221 3.10 -11.33 -10.50
CA SER A 221 4.49 -10.85 -10.58
C SER A 221 5.11 -10.53 -9.22
N ARG A 222 4.28 -10.29 -8.21
CA ARG A 222 4.69 -9.95 -6.84
C ARG A 222 4.35 -11.04 -5.83
N SER A 223 3.78 -12.16 -6.29
CA SER A 223 3.26 -13.23 -5.42
C SER A 223 4.27 -14.33 -5.16
N SER A 224 4.01 -15.13 -4.12
CA SER A 224 4.75 -16.36 -3.85
C SER A 224 4.50 -17.41 -4.94
N PHE A 225 5.38 -18.40 -5.00
CA PHE A 225 5.27 -19.50 -5.95
C PHE A 225 3.91 -20.21 -5.89
N GLY A 226 3.34 -20.41 -4.69
CA GLY A 226 2.01 -21.03 -4.55
C GLY A 226 0.89 -20.23 -5.25
N SER A 227 0.91 -18.88 -5.15
CA SER A 227 -0.07 -18.04 -5.86
C SER A 227 0.15 -18.07 -7.38
N GLN A 228 1.40 -18.16 -7.83
CA GLN A 228 1.72 -18.29 -9.27
C GLN A 228 1.22 -19.63 -9.80
N LEU A 229 1.33 -20.71 -9.01
CA LEU A 229 0.79 -22.02 -9.36
C LEU A 229 -0.74 -21.99 -9.53
N ILE A 230 -1.45 -21.28 -8.64
CA ILE A 230 -2.91 -21.08 -8.76
C ILE A 230 -3.26 -20.32 -10.05
N GLY A 231 -2.50 -19.27 -10.38
CA GLY A 231 -2.67 -18.53 -11.64
C GLY A 231 -2.42 -19.38 -12.89
N PHE A 232 -1.43 -20.25 -12.83
CA PHE A 232 -1.14 -21.21 -13.90
C PHE A 232 -2.25 -22.26 -14.02
N ALA A 233 -2.69 -22.84 -12.90
CA ALA A 233 -3.81 -23.79 -12.86
C ALA A 233 -5.10 -23.17 -13.41
N PHE A 234 -5.37 -21.90 -13.08
CA PHE A 234 -6.48 -21.16 -13.66
C PHE A 234 -6.37 -21.04 -15.18
N SER A 235 -5.21 -20.61 -15.70
CA SER A 235 -5.00 -20.46 -17.14
C SER A 235 -5.17 -21.80 -17.87
N LEU A 236 -4.60 -22.87 -17.33
CA LEU A 236 -4.68 -24.21 -17.91
C LEU A 236 -6.12 -24.73 -17.90
N SER A 237 -6.83 -24.64 -16.77
CA SER A 237 -8.21 -25.10 -16.63
C SER A 237 -9.17 -24.31 -17.52
N PHE A 238 -8.95 -22.98 -17.64
CA PHE A 238 -9.72 -22.11 -18.52
C PHE A 238 -9.56 -22.52 -19.99
N ILE A 239 -8.32 -22.71 -20.43
CA ILE A 239 -8.04 -23.12 -21.81
C ILE A 239 -8.65 -24.49 -22.08
N THR A 240 -8.45 -25.46 -21.17
CA THR A 240 -9.03 -26.80 -21.28
C THR A 240 -10.54 -26.73 -21.37
N TYR A 241 -11.20 -25.95 -20.49
CA TYR A 241 -12.66 -25.82 -20.52
C TYR A 241 -13.18 -25.26 -21.86
N HIS A 242 -12.61 -24.12 -22.30
CA HIS A 242 -13.09 -23.46 -23.53
C HIS A 242 -12.68 -24.20 -24.79
N PHE A 243 -11.57 -24.93 -24.76
CA PHE A 243 -11.10 -25.69 -25.88
C PHE A 243 -12.00 -26.92 -26.15
N PHE A 244 -12.41 -27.62 -25.10
CA PHE A 244 -13.21 -28.86 -25.25
C PHE A 244 -14.72 -28.60 -25.21
N PHE A 245 -15.20 -27.55 -24.53
CA PHE A 245 -16.65 -27.38 -24.29
C PHE A 245 -17.24 -26.10 -24.86
N SER A 246 -16.45 -25.26 -25.56
CA SER A 246 -16.99 -24.08 -26.25
C SER A 246 -17.67 -24.54 -27.54
N SER A 247 -18.94 -24.12 -27.73
CA SER A 247 -19.68 -24.39 -28.96
C SER A 247 -19.10 -23.58 -30.11
N GLY A 248 -18.35 -24.21 -30.97
CA GLY A 248 -17.79 -23.60 -32.18
C GLY A 248 -16.80 -24.52 -32.88
N SER A 249 -16.59 -24.30 -34.16
CA SER A 249 -15.80 -25.05 -35.14
C SER A 249 -14.33 -25.41 -34.76
N GLN A 250 -13.93 -25.16 -33.53
CA GLN A 250 -12.56 -25.38 -33.03
C GLN A 250 -12.29 -26.84 -32.67
N ILE A 251 -13.36 -27.65 -32.51
CA ILE A 251 -13.27 -29.07 -32.15
C ILE A 251 -12.86 -29.91 -33.35
N VAL A 252 -13.21 -29.47 -34.55
CA VAL A 252 -12.95 -30.21 -35.80
C VAL A 252 -11.45 -30.52 -36.00
N PHE A 253 -10.57 -29.62 -35.58
CA PHE A 253 -9.11 -29.84 -35.67
C PHE A 253 -8.57 -30.91 -34.72
N LEU A 254 -9.31 -31.28 -33.67
CA LEU A 254 -8.86 -32.22 -32.66
C LEU A 254 -9.40 -33.63 -32.90
N GLU A 255 -10.54 -33.77 -33.59
CA GLU A 255 -11.11 -35.08 -33.91
C GLU A 255 -10.09 -35.93 -34.67
N ASP A 256 -9.29 -35.31 -35.53
CA ASP A 256 -8.25 -36.01 -36.32
C ASP A 256 -7.00 -36.37 -35.46
N PHE A 257 -6.80 -35.76 -34.31
CA PHE A 257 -5.64 -36.00 -33.45
C PHE A 257 -5.89 -37.06 -32.38
N PHE A 258 -7.14 -37.36 -32.03
CA PHE A 258 -7.44 -38.32 -30.98
C PHE A 258 -7.57 -39.75 -31.57
N ILE A 259 -6.74 -40.66 -31.07
CA ILE A 259 -6.67 -42.08 -31.49
C ILE A 259 -7.98 -42.83 -31.18
N ASN A 260 -8.79 -42.31 -30.22
CA ASN A 260 -10.05 -42.95 -29.82
C ASN A 260 -11.20 -41.92 -29.84
N GLN A 261 -11.85 -41.79 -30.97
CA GLN A 261 -12.98 -40.90 -31.22
C GLN A 261 -14.16 -41.13 -30.25
N ASN A 262 -14.46 -42.39 -29.90
CA ASN A 262 -15.55 -42.73 -28.97
C ASN A 262 -15.29 -42.19 -27.55
N ALA A 263 -14.05 -42.26 -27.05
CA ALA A 263 -13.69 -41.76 -25.74
C ALA A 263 -13.72 -40.23 -25.72
N PHE A 264 -13.32 -39.58 -26.81
CA PHE A 264 -13.37 -38.12 -26.97
C PHE A 264 -14.82 -37.60 -27.00
N GLU A 265 -15.72 -38.23 -27.75
CA GLU A 265 -17.14 -37.88 -27.78
C GLU A 265 -17.81 -38.07 -26.42
N VAL A 266 -17.53 -39.15 -25.69
CA VAL A 266 -18.05 -39.37 -24.33
C VAL A 266 -17.58 -38.29 -23.37
N PHE A 267 -16.31 -37.88 -23.49
CA PHE A 267 -15.74 -36.82 -22.66
C PHE A 267 -16.39 -35.46 -22.98
N THR A 268 -16.46 -35.05 -24.23
CA THR A 268 -16.97 -33.75 -24.67
C THR A 268 -18.49 -33.59 -24.49
N ASN A 269 -19.24 -34.70 -24.59
CA ASN A 269 -20.69 -34.72 -24.40
C ASN A 269 -21.12 -34.87 -22.94
N SER A 270 -20.18 -35.11 -22.03
CA SER A 270 -20.49 -35.24 -20.59
C SER A 270 -20.82 -33.91 -19.96
N LEU A 271 -22.10 -33.67 -19.66
CA LEU A 271 -22.55 -32.47 -18.94
C LEU A 271 -21.93 -32.39 -17.54
N GLN A 272 -21.67 -33.51 -16.89
CA GLN A 272 -21.06 -33.54 -15.55
C GLN A 272 -19.61 -33.03 -15.58
N ILE A 273 -18.81 -33.48 -16.53
CA ILE A 273 -17.42 -33.07 -16.71
C ILE A 273 -17.37 -31.57 -17.06
N LYS A 274 -18.22 -31.13 -17.97
CA LYS A 274 -18.37 -29.73 -18.33
C LYS A 274 -18.64 -28.85 -17.10
N ASN A 275 -19.65 -29.21 -16.30
CA ASN A 275 -20.02 -28.46 -15.10
C ASN A 275 -18.93 -28.50 -14.04
N LEU A 276 -18.25 -29.64 -13.87
CA LEU A 276 -17.14 -29.77 -12.92
C LEU A 276 -15.96 -28.85 -13.29
N LEU A 277 -15.53 -28.87 -14.55
CA LEU A 277 -14.45 -28.00 -15.04
C LEU A 277 -14.83 -26.52 -14.94
N ASN A 278 -16.07 -26.16 -15.33
CA ASN A 278 -16.55 -24.80 -15.15
C ASN A 278 -16.52 -24.36 -13.67
N THR A 279 -16.99 -25.23 -12.77
CA THR A 279 -16.95 -24.96 -11.32
C THR A 279 -15.51 -24.78 -10.84
N PHE A 280 -14.57 -25.58 -11.35
CA PHE A 280 -13.17 -25.45 -10.99
C PHE A 280 -12.57 -24.13 -11.49
N VAL A 281 -12.83 -23.74 -12.75
CA VAL A 281 -12.41 -22.43 -13.30
C VAL A 281 -12.94 -21.28 -12.45
N ILE A 282 -14.24 -21.27 -12.16
CA ILE A 282 -14.89 -20.23 -11.34
C ILE A 282 -14.34 -20.22 -9.92
N GLY A 283 -14.09 -21.39 -9.32
CA GLY A 283 -13.45 -21.50 -8.01
C GLY A 283 -12.04 -20.91 -7.98
N LEU A 284 -11.24 -21.12 -9.02
CA LEU A 284 -9.91 -20.53 -9.13
C LEU A 284 -9.98 -18.99 -9.30
N VAL A 285 -10.94 -18.46 -10.08
CA VAL A 285 -11.18 -17.01 -10.16
C VAL A 285 -11.54 -16.44 -8.80
N ALA A 286 -12.41 -17.12 -8.04
CA ALA A 286 -12.77 -16.70 -6.68
C ALA A 286 -11.54 -16.64 -5.76
N LEU A 287 -10.71 -17.68 -5.75
CA LEU A 287 -9.48 -17.73 -4.95
C LEU A 287 -8.51 -16.61 -5.33
N ILE A 288 -8.29 -16.37 -6.62
CA ILE A 288 -7.43 -15.31 -7.13
C ILE A 288 -7.96 -13.94 -6.71
N THR A 289 -9.27 -13.71 -6.88
CA THR A 289 -9.92 -12.45 -6.51
C THR A 289 -9.77 -12.15 -5.01
N LEU A 290 -9.97 -13.16 -4.16
CA LEU A 290 -9.74 -13.06 -2.71
C LEU A 290 -8.26 -12.81 -2.36
N GLN A 291 -7.33 -13.47 -3.04
CA GLN A 291 -5.89 -13.25 -2.84
C GLN A 291 -5.47 -11.84 -3.25
N MET A 292 -5.98 -11.33 -4.40
CA MET A 292 -5.72 -9.97 -4.86
C MET A 292 -6.20 -8.93 -3.85
N PHE A 293 -7.42 -9.09 -3.33
CA PHE A 293 -7.99 -8.21 -2.33
C PHE A 293 -7.20 -8.24 -1.02
N SER A 294 -6.97 -9.43 -0.47
CA SER A 294 -6.21 -9.63 0.77
C SER A 294 -4.79 -9.05 0.68
N ARG A 295 -4.15 -9.19 -0.49
CA ARG A 295 -2.82 -8.65 -0.70
C ARG A 295 -2.84 -7.14 -0.91
N GLY A 296 -3.84 -6.60 -1.62
CA GLY A 296 -4.03 -5.17 -1.79
C GLY A 296 -4.15 -4.45 -0.44
N ILE A 297 -4.93 -5.03 0.47
CA ILE A 297 -5.06 -4.52 1.84
C ILE A 297 -3.74 -4.66 2.60
N ARG A 298 -3.11 -5.85 2.60
CA ARG A 298 -1.86 -6.10 3.33
C ARG A 298 -0.68 -5.31 2.77
N GLY A 299 -0.66 -5.00 1.49
CA GLY A 299 0.39 -4.20 0.85
C GLY A 299 0.15 -2.69 0.94
N SER A 300 -0.94 -2.25 1.54
CA SER A 300 -1.18 -0.84 1.80
C SER A 300 -0.51 -0.45 3.11
N ASP A 301 0.49 0.42 3.05
CA ASP A 301 1.23 0.91 4.23
C ASP A 301 0.29 1.45 5.31
N TYR A 302 -0.87 2.00 4.90
CA TYR A 302 -1.90 2.49 5.81
C TYR A 302 -2.57 1.39 6.65
N TYR A 303 -2.74 0.19 6.09
CA TYR A 303 -3.32 -0.95 6.81
C TYR A 303 -2.28 -1.76 7.60
N HIS A 304 -1.00 -1.64 7.25
CA HIS A 304 0.09 -2.10 8.12
C HIS A 304 0.14 -1.30 9.41
N LEU A 305 -0.11 0.02 9.35
CA LEU A 305 -0.27 0.89 10.53
C LEU A 305 -1.44 0.46 11.43
N GLY A 306 -2.46 -0.21 10.92
CA GLY A 306 -3.66 -0.60 11.69
C GLY A 306 -3.57 -1.94 12.42
N LYS A 307 -2.56 -2.79 12.16
CA LYS A 307 -2.45 -4.13 12.79
C LYS A 307 -1.29 -4.30 13.76
N LYS A 308 -0.22 -3.54 13.60
CA LYS A 308 0.89 -3.44 14.56
C LYS A 308 1.31 -1.98 14.61
N PRO A 309 1.47 -1.41 15.79
CA PRO A 309 2.06 -0.08 15.93
C PRO A 309 3.40 0.00 15.23
N ILE A 310 3.68 1.11 14.54
CA ILE A 310 5.02 1.41 14.05
C ILE A 310 5.86 1.88 15.22
N VAL A 311 7.03 1.31 15.38
CA VAL A 311 7.97 1.68 16.42
C VAL A 311 9.12 2.49 15.81
N LEU A 312 9.24 3.76 16.24
CA LEU A 312 10.30 4.66 15.84
C LEU A 312 11.27 4.88 17.00
N GLY A 313 12.53 4.47 16.83
CA GLY A 313 13.59 4.73 17.80
C GLY A 313 14.26 6.07 17.55
N ILE A 314 14.45 6.88 18.60
CA ILE A 314 15.13 8.19 18.52
C ILE A 314 16.22 8.22 19.58
N ALA A 315 17.47 8.09 19.16
CA ALA A 315 18.63 8.17 20.03
C ALA A 315 19.53 9.36 19.67
N GLY A 316 20.45 9.66 20.54
CA GLY A 316 21.43 10.72 20.38
C GLY A 316 21.86 11.26 21.75
N ASP A 317 22.93 12.06 21.77
CA ASP A 317 23.47 12.63 23.01
C ASP A 317 22.52 13.65 23.68
N SER A 318 22.81 13.96 24.94
CA SER A 318 22.02 14.96 25.65
C SER A 318 22.27 16.35 25.07
N GLY A 319 21.19 16.99 24.60
CA GLY A 319 21.27 18.31 23.95
C GLY A 319 21.18 18.30 22.44
N THR A 320 21.03 17.13 21.79
CA THR A 320 20.92 17.01 20.32
C THR A 320 19.54 17.32 19.75
N GLY A 321 18.56 17.71 20.59
CA GLY A 321 17.22 18.05 20.09
C GLY A 321 16.23 16.90 19.99
N LYS A 322 16.52 15.70 20.55
CA LYS A 322 15.61 14.53 20.54
C LYS A 322 14.16 14.85 20.89
N THR A 323 13.95 15.58 21.99
CA THR A 323 12.61 15.96 22.45
C THR A 323 11.89 16.83 21.43
N THR A 324 12.59 17.79 20.82
CA THR A 324 12.00 18.65 19.78
C THR A 324 11.62 17.84 18.54
N PHE A 325 12.46 16.88 18.17
CA PHE A 325 12.18 15.99 17.04
C PHE A 325 11.02 15.02 17.34
N SER A 326 10.97 14.42 18.54
CA SER A 326 9.86 13.56 18.93
C SER A 326 8.53 14.33 19.01
N GLU A 327 8.52 15.55 19.56
CA GLU A 327 7.35 16.44 19.58
C GLU A 327 6.88 16.80 18.15
N ALA A 328 7.80 17.06 17.23
CA ALA A 328 7.47 17.32 15.83
C ALA A 328 6.84 16.08 15.16
N LEU A 329 7.36 14.88 15.42
CA LEU A 329 6.77 13.63 14.94
C LEU A 329 5.38 13.37 15.54
N VAL A 330 5.18 13.60 16.85
CA VAL A 330 3.87 13.49 17.49
C VAL A 330 2.86 14.43 16.83
N LYS A 331 3.25 15.67 16.54
CA LYS A 331 2.39 16.62 15.81
C LYS A 331 2.11 16.17 14.38
N LEU A 332 3.10 15.62 13.69
CA LEU A 332 2.95 15.12 12.32
C LEU A 332 1.97 13.94 12.22
N PHE A 333 2.08 12.99 13.13
CA PHE A 333 1.19 11.81 13.17
C PHE A 333 -0.16 12.10 13.83
N GLY A 334 -0.23 13.12 14.67
CA GLY A 334 -1.37 13.47 15.50
C GLY A 334 -1.27 12.91 16.92
N GLU A 335 -1.57 13.77 17.92
CA GLU A 335 -1.46 13.43 19.35
C GLU A 335 -2.31 12.23 19.77
N ASN A 336 -3.41 11.97 19.06
CA ASN A 336 -4.28 10.82 19.31
C ASN A 336 -3.78 9.53 18.65
N GLN A 337 -2.73 9.56 17.82
CA GLN A 337 -2.23 8.40 17.09
C GLN A 337 -0.79 8.03 17.44
N ALA A 338 -0.06 8.93 18.03
CA ALA A 338 1.31 8.71 18.47
C ALA A 338 1.41 8.70 20.00
N VAL A 339 2.26 7.84 20.52
CA VAL A 339 2.58 7.77 21.95
C VAL A 339 4.09 7.67 22.09
N GLU A 340 4.65 8.35 23.10
CA GLU A 340 6.08 8.35 23.32
C GLU A 340 6.44 7.59 24.61
N LEU A 341 7.42 6.69 24.50
CA LEU A 341 8.12 6.03 25.58
C LEU A 341 9.46 6.76 25.79
N VAL A 342 9.53 7.55 26.84
CA VAL A 342 10.71 8.38 27.14
C VAL A 342 11.71 7.60 27.97
N GLY A 343 12.94 7.45 27.50
CA GLY A 343 13.99 6.70 28.19
C GLY A 343 14.35 7.22 29.58
N ASP A 344 14.20 8.53 29.80
CA ASP A 344 14.46 9.17 31.08
C ASP A 344 13.45 8.74 32.17
N ASP A 345 12.28 8.24 31.81
CA ASP A 345 11.26 7.71 32.72
C ASP A 345 11.64 6.32 33.30
N TYR A 346 12.67 5.72 32.73
CA TYR A 346 13.22 4.40 33.14
C TYR A 346 14.47 4.48 33.99
N HIS A 347 14.82 5.67 34.55
CA HIS A 347 15.90 5.75 35.53
C HIS A 347 15.61 4.88 36.76
N ASN A 348 16.66 4.27 37.32
CA ASN A 348 16.50 3.45 38.52
C ASN A 348 16.35 4.29 39.79
N TRP A 349 16.91 5.48 39.83
CA TRP A 349 17.01 6.33 41.03
C TRP A 349 16.63 7.78 40.74
N ASP A 350 16.11 8.43 41.77
CA ASP A 350 15.96 9.88 41.80
C ASP A 350 17.34 10.58 41.89
N ARG A 351 17.39 11.84 41.45
CA ARG A 351 18.66 12.63 41.51
C ARG A 351 19.19 12.81 42.93
N SER A 352 18.35 12.78 43.94
CA SER A 352 18.72 12.89 45.37
C SER A 352 19.32 11.58 45.91
N SER A 353 19.23 10.48 45.20
CA SER A 353 19.78 9.20 45.64
C SER A 353 21.32 9.23 45.68
N PRO A 354 21.96 8.63 46.70
CA PRO A 354 23.42 8.49 46.75
C PRO A 354 23.97 7.76 45.53
N MET A 355 23.23 6.77 45.00
CA MET A 355 23.62 6.01 43.81
C MET A 355 23.75 6.88 42.56
N TRP A 356 23.01 8.00 42.46
CA TRP A 356 23.12 8.93 41.33
C TRP A 356 24.52 9.55 41.23
N LYS A 357 25.23 9.75 42.35
CA LYS A 357 26.57 10.26 42.35
C LYS A 357 27.62 9.23 41.87
N THR A 358 27.35 7.96 42.10
CA THR A 358 28.24 6.87 41.74
C THR A 358 28.00 6.38 40.33
N LEU A 359 26.72 6.26 39.95
CA LEU A 359 26.30 5.76 38.64
C LEU A 359 25.28 6.71 38.04
N THR A 360 25.77 7.60 37.18
CA THR A 360 24.91 8.62 36.56
C THR A 360 23.96 7.99 35.52
N HIS A 361 22.87 8.71 35.21
CA HIS A 361 21.88 8.31 34.20
C HIS A 361 22.47 8.05 32.79
N LEU A 362 23.70 8.52 32.54
CA LEU A 362 24.41 8.27 31.28
C LEU A 362 24.91 6.82 31.16
N ASN A 363 25.00 6.12 32.28
CA ASN A 363 25.36 4.71 32.25
C ASN A 363 24.12 3.85 31.99
N PRO A 364 24.14 2.93 31.02
CA PRO A 364 23.01 2.02 30.74
C PRO A 364 22.49 1.28 31.98
N ARG A 365 23.39 0.91 32.92
CA ARG A 365 23.04 0.20 34.15
C ARG A 365 22.25 1.07 35.16
N ALA A 366 22.26 2.37 34.99
CA ALA A 366 21.46 3.29 35.81
C ALA A 366 19.99 3.39 35.33
N ASN A 367 19.66 2.69 34.27
CA ASN A 367 18.36 2.70 33.63
C ASN A 367 17.78 1.27 33.56
N ASN A 368 16.48 1.15 33.82
CA ASN A 368 15.76 -0.13 33.71
C ASN A 368 15.35 -0.41 32.27
N LEU A 369 16.36 -0.72 31.43
CA LEU A 369 16.16 -0.95 30.02
C LEU A 369 15.36 -2.23 29.73
N PHE A 370 15.42 -3.24 30.64
CA PHE A 370 14.59 -4.44 30.53
C PHE A 370 13.10 -4.13 30.70
N LYS A 371 12.76 -3.24 31.66
CA LYS A 371 11.39 -2.79 31.81
C LYS A 371 10.93 -2.02 30.59
N MET A 372 11.79 -1.18 29.99
CA MET A 372 11.48 -0.44 28.79
C MET A 372 11.17 -1.36 27.59
N VAL A 373 11.93 -2.42 27.38
CA VAL A 373 11.65 -3.47 26.39
C VAL A 373 10.30 -4.15 26.68
N SER A 374 10.10 -4.59 27.93
CA SER A 374 8.87 -5.28 28.34
C SER A 374 7.62 -4.38 28.19
N ASP A 375 7.74 -3.10 28.53
CA ASP A 375 6.64 -2.16 28.40
C ASP A 375 6.32 -1.90 26.91
N LEU A 376 7.35 -1.81 26.04
CA LEU A 376 7.16 -1.71 24.60
C LEU A 376 6.44 -2.93 24.03
N ASP A 377 6.86 -4.15 24.41
CA ASP A 377 6.20 -5.39 23.98
C ASP A 377 4.71 -5.41 24.36
N LYS A 378 4.39 -5.06 25.62
CA LYS A 378 3.00 -4.95 26.07
C LYS A 378 2.20 -3.92 25.29
N MET A 379 2.82 -2.76 24.97
CA MET A 379 2.17 -1.73 24.17
C MET A 379 1.91 -2.19 22.74
N LEU A 380 2.78 -3.02 22.17
CA LEU A 380 2.57 -3.66 20.86
C LEU A 380 1.44 -4.67 20.86
N ASP A 381 1.24 -5.36 21.98
CA ASP A 381 0.12 -6.29 22.20
C ASP A 381 -1.19 -5.57 22.56
N GLY A 382 -1.15 -4.22 22.65
CA GLY A 382 -2.32 -3.39 22.96
C GLY A 382 -2.67 -3.37 24.46
N GLU A 383 -1.73 -3.75 25.32
CA GLU A 383 -1.90 -3.70 26.77
C GLU A 383 -1.55 -2.32 27.34
N PHE A 384 -2.07 -2.05 28.56
CA PHE A 384 -1.71 -0.85 29.30
C PHE A 384 -0.43 -1.08 30.09
N VAL A 385 0.49 -0.11 30.03
CA VAL A 385 1.71 -0.07 30.83
C VAL A 385 1.62 1.05 31.87
N LYS A 386 2.35 0.89 32.98
CA LYS A 386 2.48 1.90 34.02
C LYS A 386 3.85 2.53 33.92
N VAL A 387 3.88 3.81 33.58
CA VAL A 387 5.11 4.61 33.44
C VAL A 387 5.12 5.73 34.46
N ARG A 388 6.29 6.00 35.06
CA ARG A 388 6.51 7.11 35.97
C ARG A 388 7.27 8.19 35.25
N SER A 389 6.65 9.33 35.00
CA SER A 389 7.34 10.43 34.34
C SER A 389 8.42 11.04 35.23
N TYR A 390 9.62 11.25 34.65
CA TYR A 390 10.74 11.84 35.36
C TYR A 390 10.74 13.37 35.21
N ASN A 391 10.60 14.09 36.33
CA ASN A 391 10.64 15.54 36.33
C ASN A 391 12.10 16.03 36.39
N HIS A 392 12.59 16.62 35.32
CA HIS A 392 13.96 17.12 35.21
C HIS A 392 14.26 18.35 36.11
N ILE A 393 13.24 19.11 36.53
CA ILE A 393 13.43 20.27 37.40
C ILE A 393 13.68 19.80 38.83
N THR A 394 12.77 18.96 39.34
CA THR A 394 12.86 18.44 40.73
C THR A 394 13.85 17.29 40.86
N GLY A 395 14.14 16.60 39.77
CA GLY A 395 14.97 15.37 39.76
C GLY A 395 14.30 14.16 40.41
N ARG A 396 12.97 14.14 40.48
CA ARG A 396 12.14 13.07 41.09
C ARG A 396 11.16 12.49 40.10
N PHE A 397 10.72 11.27 40.37
CA PHE A 397 9.62 10.68 39.64
C PHE A 397 8.28 11.26 40.08
N MET A 398 7.40 11.43 39.13
CA MET A 398 5.99 11.78 39.34
C MET A 398 5.14 10.53 39.59
N SER A 399 3.84 10.71 39.85
CA SER A 399 2.90 9.61 39.97
C SER A 399 2.84 8.77 38.71
N GLU A 400 2.55 7.48 38.87
CA GLU A 400 2.37 6.55 37.74
C GLU A 400 1.17 6.95 36.89
N ILE A 401 1.40 6.96 35.58
CA ILE A 401 0.35 7.13 34.58
C ILE A 401 0.15 5.82 33.83
N ARG A 402 -1.09 5.55 33.41
CA ARG A 402 -1.39 4.42 32.51
C ARG A 402 -1.26 4.90 31.08
N GLN A 403 -0.46 4.20 30.30
CA GLN A 403 -0.23 4.49 28.89
C GLN A 403 -0.49 3.24 28.06
N LYS A 404 -1.00 3.40 26.86
CA LYS A 404 -1.28 2.32 25.93
C LYS A 404 -0.63 2.60 24.59
N GLY A 405 -0.18 1.56 23.90
CA GLY A 405 0.31 1.68 22.53
C GLY A 405 -0.76 2.23 21.60
N ASN A 406 -0.33 3.07 20.70
CA ASN A 406 -1.13 3.67 19.63
C ASN A 406 -0.57 3.25 18.27
N GLN A 407 -1.07 3.81 17.17
CA GLN A 407 -0.60 3.46 15.81
C GLN A 407 0.90 3.71 15.60
N VAL A 408 1.46 4.71 16.28
CA VAL A 408 2.89 5.02 16.29
C VAL A 408 3.39 5.05 17.72
N ILE A 409 4.45 4.31 18.01
CA ILE A 409 5.13 4.33 19.31
C ILE A 409 6.53 4.91 19.07
N LEU A 410 6.80 6.07 19.67
CA LEU A 410 8.11 6.70 19.67
C LEU A 410 8.88 6.20 20.89
N VAL A 411 10.09 5.68 20.69
CA VAL A 411 11.00 5.28 21.77
C VAL A 411 12.16 6.25 21.75
N SER A 412 12.12 7.26 22.62
CA SER A 412 13.13 8.31 22.66
C SER A 412 14.04 8.17 23.89
N GLY A 413 15.31 8.43 23.74
CA GLY A 413 16.21 8.47 24.86
C GLY A 413 17.68 8.27 24.50
N LEU A 414 18.54 8.40 25.52
CA LEU A 414 19.98 8.21 25.36
C LEU A 414 20.32 6.77 24.97
N HIS A 415 19.56 5.82 25.51
CA HIS A 415 19.78 4.38 25.35
C HIS A 415 18.75 3.70 24.46
N ALA A 416 17.97 4.45 23.68
CA ALA A 416 16.92 3.91 22.81
C ALA A 416 17.46 2.91 21.75
N LEU A 417 18.74 2.99 21.39
CA LEU A 417 19.42 2.09 20.46
C LEU A 417 20.45 1.16 21.15
N TYR A 418 20.49 1.12 22.49
CA TYR A 418 21.47 0.34 23.22
C TYR A 418 21.09 -1.15 23.38
N PRO A 419 19.87 -1.52 23.86
CA PRO A 419 19.48 -2.92 23.96
C PRO A 419 19.18 -3.50 22.58
N LYS A 420 19.80 -4.62 22.24
CA LYS A 420 19.54 -5.30 20.97
C LYS A 420 18.04 -5.62 20.78
N GLN A 421 17.38 -6.12 21.84
CA GLN A 421 15.96 -6.45 21.80
C GLN A 421 15.09 -5.21 21.46
N LEU A 422 15.47 -4.01 21.95
CA LEU A 422 14.77 -2.80 21.67
C LEU A 422 14.95 -2.36 20.20
N VAL A 423 16.16 -2.53 19.66
CA VAL A 423 16.48 -2.22 18.25
C VAL A 423 15.81 -3.20 17.29
N ASP A 424 15.75 -4.47 17.63
CA ASP A 424 15.13 -5.51 16.79
C ASP A 424 13.60 -5.27 16.61
N ILE A 425 12.96 -4.65 17.61
CA ILE A 425 11.52 -4.31 17.58
C ILE A 425 11.26 -3.03 16.77
N GLN A 426 12.22 -2.12 16.65
CA GLN A 426 12.05 -0.85 15.96
C GLN A 426 11.96 -1.06 14.44
N ASP A 427 10.99 -0.39 13.81
CA ASP A 427 10.83 -0.39 12.36
C ASP A 427 11.81 0.58 11.69
N VAL A 428 12.01 1.76 12.32
CA VAL A 428 12.99 2.77 11.90
C VAL A 428 13.69 3.33 13.13
N SER A 429 14.99 3.53 13.03
CA SER A 429 15.81 4.09 14.11
C SER A 429 16.50 5.36 13.62
N PHE A 430 16.37 6.43 14.38
CA PHE A 430 17.02 7.71 14.13
C PHE A 430 18.15 7.92 15.15
N PHE A 431 19.32 8.25 14.67
CA PHE A 431 20.41 8.74 15.51
C PHE A 431 20.69 10.19 15.20
N MET A 432 20.53 11.05 16.23
CA MET A 432 20.71 12.49 16.09
C MET A 432 22.15 12.87 16.43
N GLU A 433 22.87 13.36 15.45
CA GLU A 433 24.25 13.82 15.56
C GLU A 433 24.35 15.29 15.19
N ILE A 434 24.89 16.08 16.10
CA ILE A 434 25.19 17.49 15.88
C ILE A 434 26.61 17.77 16.32
N GLU A 435 27.18 18.87 15.82
CA GLU A 435 28.50 19.33 16.17
C GLU A 435 28.63 19.54 17.69
N GLU A 436 29.78 19.14 18.25
CA GLU A 436 29.97 19.10 19.71
C GLU A 436 29.86 20.47 20.37
N ASP A 437 30.41 21.49 19.74
CA ASP A 437 30.33 22.87 20.24
C ASP A 437 28.90 23.39 20.29
N LEU A 438 28.12 23.09 19.25
CA LEU A 438 26.71 23.45 19.19
C LEU A 438 25.90 22.67 20.24
N ARG A 439 26.16 21.39 20.39
CA ARG A 439 25.55 20.53 21.42
C ARG A 439 25.79 21.08 22.83
N ALA A 440 27.04 21.43 23.11
CA ALA A 440 27.41 22.01 24.40
C ALA A 440 26.65 23.33 24.67
N ARG A 441 26.59 24.22 23.68
CA ARG A 441 25.84 25.52 23.79
C ARG A 441 24.35 25.28 24.02
N LEU A 442 23.73 24.37 23.26
CA LEU A 442 22.31 24.02 23.39
C LEU A 442 22.01 23.39 24.75
N LYS A 443 22.86 22.50 25.22
CA LYS A 443 22.73 21.88 26.55
C LYS A 443 22.85 22.88 27.67
N ILE A 444 23.86 23.75 27.62
CA ILE A 444 24.05 24.85 28.63
C ILE A 444 22.82 25.73 28.64
N ASN A 445 22.37 26.21 27.48
CA ASN A 445 21.23 27.13 27.39
C ASN A 445 19.93 26.47 27.93
N ARG A 446 19.70 25.19 27.60
CA ARG A 446 18.54 24.43 28.12
C ARG A 446 18.62 24.24 29.65
N ASP A 447 19.77 23.79 30.15
CA ASP A 447 19.92 23.43 31.56
C ASP A 447 19.93 24.65 32.46
N THR A 448 20.45 25.80 32.00
CA THR A 448 20.39 27.05 32.74
C THR A 448 19.02 27.73 32.66
N LYS A 449 18.42 27.87 31.48
CA LYS A 449 17.14 28.57 31.30
C LYS A 449 15.92 27.79 31.71
N LYS A 450 15.84 26.49 31.34
CA LYS A 450 14.64 25.65 31.55
C LYS A 450 14.72 24.77 32.80
N ARG A 451 15.93 24.37 33.25
CA ARG A 451 16.14 23.43 34.37
C ARG A 451 16.74 24.09 35.61
N HIS A 452 17.01 25.39 35.53
CA HIS A 452 17.62 26.19 36.64
C HIS A 452 18.86 25.56 37.24
N LYS A 453 19.69 24.89 36.43
CA LYS A 453 20.96 24.30 36.86
C LYS A 453 22.07 25.36 36.77
N ASP A 454 23.05 25.24 37.68
CA ASP A 454 24.25 26.03 37.61
C ASP A 454 25.05 25.71 36.32
N LYS A 455 25.55 26.79 35.68
CA LYS A 455 26.34 26.71 34.45
C LYS A 455 27.63 25.91 34.66
N GLU A 456 28.29 26.06 35.81
CA GLU A 456 29.52 25.33 36.12
C GLU A 456 29.25 23.84 36.29
N GLN A 457 28.17 23.45 36.97
CA GLN A 457 27.75 22.06 37.08
C GLN A 457 27.43 21.43 35.71
N THR A 458 26.80 22.21 34.83
CA THR A 458 26.49 21.72 33.47
C THR A 458 27.75 21.54 32.64
N LEU A 459 28.72 22.46 32.73
CA LEU A 459 30.02 22.34 32.09
C LEU A 459 30.82 21.13 32.61
N LEU A 460 30.81 20.93 33.93
CA LEU A 460 31.47 19.76 34.54
C LEU A 460 30.85 18.47 34.04
N MET A 461 29.54 18.38 33.94
CA MET A 461 28.84 17.22 33.37
C MET A 461 29.19 16.97 31.89
N ILE A 462 29.36 18.02 31.11
CA ILE A 462 29.81 17.87 29.71
C ILE A 462 31.22 17.33 29.66
N ARG A 463 32.13 17.81 30.47
CA ARG A 463 33.54 17.40 30.51
C ARG A 463 33.76 15.97 31.04
N VAL A 464 33.04 15.59 32.10
CA VAL A 464 33.23 14.30 32.78
C VAL A 464 32.55 13.12 32.03
N ASN A 465 31.50 13.40 31.26
CA ASN A 465 30.64 12.36 30.66
C ASN A 465 30.85 12.21 29.15
N GLU A 466 31.91 12.75 28.59
CA GLU A 466 32.10 12.90 27.14
C GLU A 466 32.64 11.68 26.41
N LYS A 467 32.77 10.51 27.03
CA LYS A 467 33.02 9.30 26.23
C LYS A 467 31.70 8.58 25.94
N PRO A 468 31.33 8.49 24.67
CA PRO A 468 29.99 8.11 24.26
C PRO A 468 29.78 6.62 24.47
N PHE A 469 28.97 6.24 25.44
CA PHE A 469 28.28 4.97 25.43
C PHE A 469 27.25 4.88 24.28
N THR A 470 27.08 5.96 23.53
CA THR A 470 26.10 6.11 22.44
C THR A 470 26.65 5.73 21.06
N ARG A 471 27.95 5.62 20.85
CA ARG A 471 28.55 5.16 19.60
C ARG A 471 28.57 3.65 19.47
N PHE A 472 27.43 3.02 19.54
CA PHE A 472 27.27 1.68 18.99
C PHE A 472 26.74 1.80 17.57
N THR A 473 27.64 1.65 16.60
CA THR A 473 27.29 1.44 15.21
C THR A 473 26.60 0.08 15.08
N TYR A 474 25.28 0.07 15.24
CA TYR A 474 24.49 -1.07 14.84
C TYR A 474 24.25 -0.95 13.35
N ASN A 475 24.89 -1.80 12.58
CA ASN A 475 24.71 -1.92 11.12
C ASN A 475 23.36 -2.59 10.79
N SER A 476 22.26 -2.01 11.26
CA SER A 476 20.93 -2.38 10.77
C SER A 476 20.59 -1.43 9.63
N GLY A 477 20.27 -1.96 8.46
CA GLY A 477 19.83 -1.16 7.31
C GLY A 477 18.56 -0.34 7.52
N LYS A 478 18.15 -0.17 8.80
CA LYS A 478 16.99 0.58 9.28
C LYS A 478 17.37 1.88 10.00
N MET A 479 18.67 2.17 10.18
CA MET A 479 19.12 3.36 10.92
C MET A 479 19.34 4.53 9.99
N VAL A 480 18.74 5.67 10.32
CA VAL A 480 18.94 6.95 9.65
C VAL A 480 19.72 7.87 10.58
N ILE A 481 20.87 8.36 10.13
CA ILE A 481 21.64 9.38 10.84
C ILE A 481 21.10 10.75 10.41
N LEU A 482 20.58 11.52 11.33
CA LEU A 482 20.12 12.87 11.10
C LEU A 482 21.25 13.83 11.44
N SER A 483 21.95 14.34 10.43
CA SER A 483 22.95 15.39 10.55
C SER A 483 22.31 16.77 10.75
N GLU A 484 23.09 17.74 11.15
CA GLU A 484 22.65 19.12 11.35
C GLU A 484 22.04 19.75 10.09
N GLU A 485 22.59 19.42 8.90
CA GLU A 485 22.07 19.90 7.62
C GLU A 485 20.64 19.38 7.37
N ILE A 486 20.39 18.10 7.60
CA ILE A 486 19.05 17.49 7.45
C ILE A 486 18.07 18.06 8.48
N LEU A 487 18.53 18.26 9.71
CA LEU A 487 17.69 18.81 10.78
C LEU A 487 17.34 20.28 10.49
N SER A 488 18.26 21.08 9.95
CA SER A 488 17.96 22.46 9.56
C SER A 488 16.90 22.54 8.47
N GLU A 489 16.91 21.67 7.49
CA GLU A 489 15.88 21.60 6.44
C GLU A 489 14.50 21.18 6.97
N ILE A 490 14.46 20.29 7.97
CA ILE A 490 13.18 19.83 8.57
C ILE A 490 12.54 20.93 9.44
N PHE A 491 13.35 21.77 10.10
CA PHE A 491 12.84 22.79 11.03
C PHE A 491 12.67 24.19 10.41
N THR A 492 13.14 24.44 9.19
CA THR A 492 12.97 25.70 8.47
C THR A 492 11.78 25.72 7.51
N ASN A 493 11.14 24.61 7.25
CA ASN A 493 9.89 24.45 6.50
C ASN A 493 8.73 24.10 7.46
#